data_a782cb9f3813544b23a590118b71bc57
#
_entry.id   a782cb9f3813544b23a590118b71bc57
#
_cell.length_a   1.000
_cell.length_b   1.000
_cell.length_c   1.000
_cell.angle_alpha   90.00
_cell.angle_beta   90.00
_cell.angle_gamma   90.00
#
_symmetry.space_group_name_H-M   'P 1'
#
loop_
_entity.id
_entity.type
_entity.pdbx_description
1 polymer ?
#
loop_
_entity_poly.entity_id
_entity_poly.type
_entity_poly.pdbx_seq_one_letter_code
_entity_poly.pdbx_strand_id
1 'polypeptide(L)'
;MTKIAFLLNGTPVNVDDVAPTQTVLDYLRDFEKLCGTKEGCNEGDCGACTVMVTDPTGQVRALNACLLFMPQIDGCAVRSVEGIAHPDGTPHPVQSAMISHHGSQCGFCTPGFVVSMAVAHAQGAQDHDQILAGNLCRCTGYAPIIRAAVAAQSAPVPPHMHADHGLLAQLHTEKAVEAAEDQRYYHP
;
A
#
# COMPACT_ATOMS: atom_id res chain seq x y z
N MET A 1 -16.38 -17.83 10.76
CA MET A 1 -16.30 -16.81 9.68
C MET A 1 -15.26 -15.79 10.12
N THR A 2 -14.26 -15.52 9.30
CA THR A 2 -13.19 -14.59 9.67
C THR A 2 -13.64 -13.17 9.29
N LYS A 3 -13.82 -12.32 10.29
CA LYS A 3 -14.12 -10.89 10.11
C LYS A 3 -12.83 -10.12 10.26
N ILE A 4 -12.52 -9.25 9.32
CA ILE A 4 -11.36 -8.37 9.37
C ILE A 4 -11.77 -6.92 9.21
N ALA A 5 -11.02 -6.03 9.84
CA ALA A 5 -11.19 -4.58 9.75
C ALA A 5 -9.83 -3.92 9.52
N PHE A 6 -9.71 -3.10 8.50
CA PHE A 6 -8.48 -2.42 8.13
C PHE A 6 -8.79 -1.06 7.46
N LEU A 7 -7.78 -0.25 7.24
CA LEU A 7 -7.93 0.97 6.44
C LEU A 7 -7.51 0.70 4.99
N LEU A 8 -8.33 1.06 4.02
CA LEU A 8 -8.00 1.05 2.62
C LEU A 8 -7.99 2.49 2.08
N ASN A 9 -6.82 2.95 1.64
CA ASN A 9 -6.62 4.31 1.13
C ASN A 9 -7.16 5.40 2.07
N GLY A 10 -6.99 5.19 3.39
CA GLY A 10 -7.44 6.10 4.43
C GLY A 10 -8.91 5.96 4.83
N THR A 11 -9.64 4.97 4.29
CA THR A 11 -11.05 4.71 4.63
C THR A 11 -11.17 3.40 5.41
N PRO A 12 -11.91 3.35 6.53
CA PRO A 12 -12.19 2.10 7.24
C PRO A 12 -13.01 1.13 6.38
N VAL A 13 -12.57 -0.12 6.34
CA VAL A 13 -13.22 -1.22 5.62
C VAL A 13 -13.39 -2.40 6.56
N ASN A 14 -14.61 -2.97 6.57
CA ASN A 14 -14.93 -4.20 7.26
C ASN A 14 -15.31 -5.26 6.24
N VAL A 15 -14.69 -6.43 6.32
CA VAL A 15 -14.98 -7.56 5.42
C VAL A 15 -15.34 -8.77 6.25
N ASP A 16 -16.55 -9.29 6.01
CA ASP A 16 -17.04 -10.51 6.63
C ASP A 16 -16.77 -11.71 5.70
N ASP A 17 -16.57 -12.86 6.29
CA ASP A 17 -16.43 -14.16 5.61
C ASP A 17 -15.27 -14.24 4.60
N VAL A 18 -14.14 -13.71 4.99
CA VAL A 18 -12.93 -13.74 4.18
C VAL A 18 -12.36 -15.15 4.09
N ALA A 19 -12.10 -15.63 2.88
CA ALA A 19 -11.36 -16.88 2.68
C ALA A 19 -9.92 -16.72 3.21
N PRO A 20 -9.41 -17.68 4.04
CA PRO A 20 -8.08 -17.56 4.65
C PRO A 20 -6.92 -17.38 3.64
N THR A 21 -7.11 -17.85 2.42
CA THR A 21 -6.12 -17.81 1.32
C THR A 21 -6.42 -16.74 0.27
N GLN A 22 -7.45 -15.91 0.47
CA GLN A 22 -7.72 -14.79 -0.42
C GLN A 22 -6.59 -13.78 -0.32
N THR A 23 -5.99 -13.43 -1.48
CA THR A 23 -4.92 -12.45 -1.51
C THR A 23 -5.45 -11.02 -1.46
N VAL A 24 -4.62 -10.10 -0.96
CA VAL A 24 -4.91 -8.66 -1.02
C VAL A 24 -4.99 -8.20 -2.47
N LEU A 25 -4.22 -8.79 -3.38
CA LEU A 25 -4.27 -8.50 -4.81
C LEU A 25 -5.65 -8.78 -5.40
N ASP A 26 -6.17 -9.99 -5.17
CA ASP A 26 -7.50 -10.39 -5.66
C ASP A 26 -8.59 -9.49 -5.07
N TYR A 27 -8.50 -9.20 -3.76
CA TYR A 27 -9.46 -8.33 -3.09
C TYR A 27 -9.48 -6.92 -3.73
N LEU A 28 -8.31 -6.29 -3.89
CA LEU A 28 -8.21 -4.96 -4.50
C LEU A 28 -8.77 -4.94 -5.92
N ARG A 29 -8.44 -5.95 -6.74
CA ARG A 29 -8.80 -5.95 -8.17
C ARG A 29 -10.21 -6.43 -8.43
N ASP A 30 -10.65 -7.50 -7.74
CA ASP A 30 -11.89 -8.19 -8.06
C ASP A 30 -13.08 -7.70 -7.23
N PHE A 31 -12.84 -7.20 -6.01
CA PHE A 31 -13.91 -6.70 -5.14
C PHE A 31 -13.96 -5.17 -5.14
N GLU A 32 -12.83 -4.50 -4.85
CA GLU A 32 -12.76 -3.04 -4.78
C GLU A 32 -12.61 -2.37 -6.14
N LYS A 33 -12.31 -3.12 -7.20
CA LYS A 33 -12.08 -2.63 -8.57
C LYS A 33 -10.90 -1.64 -8.68
N LEU A 34 -9.98 -1.69 -7.72
CA LEU A 34 -8.75 -0.89 -7.70
C LEU A 34 -7.69 -1.56 -8.61
N CYS A 35 -7.89 -1.43 -9.92
CA CYS A 35 -7.07 -2.11 -10.93
C CYS A 35 -5.72 -1.41 -11.22
N GLY A 36 -5.37 -0.34 -10.50
CA GLY A 36 -4.04 0.27 -10.55
C GLY A 36 -2.97 -0.68 -10.04
N THR A 37 -3.24 -1.43 -8.96
CA THR A 37 -2.40 -2.54 -8.51
C THR A 37 -2.41 -3.65 -9.55
N LYS A 38 -1.25 -3.98 -10.16
CA LYS A 38 -1.17 -4.87 -11.31
C LYS A 38 -0.85 -6.31 -10.91
N GLU A 39 -1.45 -7.26 -11.59
CA GLU A 39 -1.09 -8.67 -11.52
C GLU A 39 -0.09 -8.98 -12.66
N GLY A 40 1.18 -9.24 -12.29
CA GLY A 40 2.22 -9.63 -13.23
C GLY A 40 2.59 -11.10 -13.07
N CYS A 41 3.44 -11.43 -12.11
CA CYS A 41 3.90 -12.80 -11.88
C CYS A 41 2.98 -13.62 -10.96
N ASN A 42 2.25 -12.97 -10.07
CA ASN A 42 1.41 -13.57 -9.02
C ASN A 42 2.16 -14.53 -8.07
N GLU A 43 3.47 -14.33 -7.91
CA GLU A 43 4.37 -15.17 -7.10
C GLU A 43 5.39 -14.35 -6.28
N GLY A 44 5.18 -13.03 -6.17
CA GLY A 44 6.00 -12.16 -5.31
C GLY A 44 7.31 -11.66 -5.91
N ASP A 45 7.58 -11.88 -7.20
CA ASP A 45 8.88 -11.61 -7.83
C ASP A 45 8.94 -10.25 -8.55
N CYS A 46 7.90 -9.86 -9.28
CA CYS A 46 7.98 -8.72 -10.19
C CYS A 46 7.70 -7.35 -9.57
N GLY A 47 7.10 -7.28 -8.40
CA GLY A 47 6.75 -6.03 -7.70
C GLY A 47 5.63 -5.20 -8.34
N ALA A 48 4.97 -5.66 -9.42
CA ALA A 48 3.89 -4.91 -10.07
C ALA A 48 2.65 -4.73 -9.17
N CYS A 49 2.49 -5.61 -8.18
CA CYS A 49 1.40 -5.60 -7.20
C CYS A 49 1.77 -4.94 -5.86
N THR A 50 2.87 -4.20 -5.79
CA THR A 50 3.30 -3.57 -4.54
C THR A 50 2.23 -2.66 -3.97
N VAL A 51 1.94 -2.83 -2.68
CA VAL A 51 1.09 -1.97 -1.85
C VAL A 51 1.89 -1.45 -0.66
N MET A 52 1.50 -0.29 -0.14
CA MET A 52 2.02 0.23 1.13
C MET A 52 1.16 -0.34 2.26
N VAL A 53 1.82 -0.93 3.25
CA VAL A 53 1.15 -1.41 4.47
C VAL A 53 1.75 -0.70 5.67
N THR A 54 0.89 -0.08 6.48
CA THR A 54 1.25 0.46 7.79
C THR A 54 0.67 -0.48 8.84
N ASP A 55 1.54 -1.08 9.64
CA ASP A 55 1.12 -2.00 10.70
C ASP A 55 0.60 -1.25 11.94
N PRO A 56 0.01 -1.96 12.93
CA PRO A 56 -0.50 -1.36 14.17
C PRO A 56 0.54 -0.57 14.97
N THR A 57 1.84 -0.86 14.77
CA THR A 57 2.93 -0.13 15.45
C THR A 57 3.32 1.16 14.71
N GLY A 58 2.73 1.42 13.55
CA GLY A 58 3.03 2.55 12.68
C GLY A 58 4.21 2.29 11.74
N GLN A 59 4.73 1.07 11.66
CA GLN A 59 5.78 0.73 10.71
C GLN A 59 5.21 0.63 9.29
N VAL A 60 5.78 1.38 8.37
CA VAL A 60 5.40 1.41 6.96
C VAL A 60 6.29 0.47 6.15
N ARG A 61 5.70 -0.34 5.28
CA ARG A 61 6.41 -1.31 4.41
C ARG A 61 5.81 -1.34 3.01
N ALA A 62 6.66 -1.60 2.02
CA ALA A 62 6.25 -1.97 0.66
C ALA A 62 6.17 -3.50 0.58
N LEU A 63 5.01 -4.06 0.29
CA LEU A 63 4.77 -5.51 0.27
C LEU A 63 4.05 -5.92 -1.02
N ASN A 64 4.29 -7.13 -1.47
CA ASN A 64 3.64 -7.70 -2.65
C ASN A 64 2.24 -8.20 -2.31
N ALA A 65 1.20 -7.56 -2.83
CA ALA A 65 -0.20 -7.91 -2.56
C ALA A 65 -0.59 -9.32 -3.01
N CYS A 66 0.12 -9.92 -3.96
CA CYS A 66 -0.10 -11.30 -4.40
C CYS A 66 0.36 -12.35 -3.38
N LEU A 67 1.20 -11.98 -2.40
CA LEU A 67 1.66 -12.85 -1.32
C LEU A 67 0.97 -12.56 0.02
N LEU A 68 0.35 -11.38 0.17
CA LEU A 68 -0.39 -11.02 1.37
C LEU A 68 -1.79 -11.65 1.33
N PHE A 69 -2.14 -12.39 2.37
CA PHE A 69 -3.51 -12.84 2.57
C PHE A 69 -4.32 -11.81 3.34
N MET A 70 -5.62 -11.72 3.04
CA MET A 70 -6.52 -10.77 3.69
C MET A 70 -6.48 -10.80 5.22
N PRO A 71 -6.41 -11.97 5.91
CA PRO A 71 -6.30 -11.98 7.37
C PRO A 71 -5.02 -11.33 7.93
N GLN A 72 -3.95 -11.21 7.14
CA GLN A 72 -2.68 -10.62 7.59
C GLN A 72 -2.72 -9.08 7.66
N ILE A 73 -3.70 -8.45 7.01
CA ILE A 73 -3.87 -6.99 7.04
C ILE A 73 -4.92 -6.54 8.04
N ASP A 74 -5.46 -7.46 8.85
CA ASP A 74 -6.39 -7.11 9.92
C ASP A 74 -5.76 -6.12 10.91
N GLY A 75 -6.41 -4.98 11.12
CA GLY A 75 -5.88 -3.90 11.96
C GLY A 75 -4.75 -3.07 11.34
N CYS A 76 -4.43 -3.26 10.06
CA CYS A 76 -3.42 -2.47 9.33
C CYS A 76 -4.06 -1.36 8.48
N ALA A 77 -3.23 -0.46 7.95
CA ALA A 77 -3.61 0.42 6.85
C ALA A 77 -2.93 -0.04 5.57
N VAL A 78 -3.71 -0.16 4.49
CA VAL A 78 -3.24 -0.53 3.17
C VAL A 78 -3.48 0.63 2.22
N ARG A 79 -2.45 1.06 1.48
CA ARG A 79 -2.59 2.00 0.38
C ARG A 79 -2.17 1.34 -0.93
N SER A 80 -3.09 1.31 -1.87
CA SER A 80 -2.81 1.01 -3.27
C SER A 80 -2.29 2.27 -3.99
N VAL A 81 -1.88 2.16 -5.25
CA VAL A 81 -1.39 3.31 -6.02
C VAL A 81 -2.43 4.45 -6.10
N GLU A 82 -3.71 4.11 -6.09
CA GLU A 82 -4.81 5.07 -6.08
C GLU A 82 -4.84 5.94 -4.81
N GLY A 83 -4.37 5.41 -3.69
CA GLY A 83 -4.29 6.11 -2.41
C GLY A 83 -2.97 6.85 -2.16
N ILE A 84 -2.05 6.89 -3.12
CA ILE A 84 -0.77 7.61 -2.99
C ILE A 84 -0.94 9.11 -3.27
N ALA A 85 -1.78 9.49 -4.25
CA ALA A 85 -2.11 10.89 -4.47
C ALA A 85 -2.90 11.47 -3.28
N HIS A 86 -2.84 12.79 -3.13
CA HIS A 86 -3.68 13.50 -2.15
C HIS A 86 -5.17 13.33 -2.49
N PRO A 87 -6.08 13.30 -1.52
CA PRO A 87 -7.51 13.14 -1.76
C PRO A 87 -8.15 14.17 -2.70
N ASP A 88 -7.54 15.36 -2.84
CA ASP A 88 -7.97 16.39 -3.81
C ASP A 88 -7.47 16.15 -5.23
N GLY A 89 -6.73 15.07 -5.48
CA GLY A 89 -6.14 14.70 -6.76
C GLY A 89 -4.74 15.29 -7.00
N THR A 90 -4.17 16.06 -6.07
CA THR A 90 -2.79 16.54 -6.18
C THR A 90 -1.81 15.35 -6.17
N PRO A 91 -0.95 15.21 -7.19
CA PRO A 91 0.00 14.11 -7.24
C PRO A 91 0.99 14.14 -6.06
N HIS A 92 1.32 12.98 -5.53
CA HIS A 92 2.43 12.82 -4.60
C HIS A 92 3.77 13.23 -5.27
N PRO A 93 4.77 13.75 -4.53
CA PRO A 93 6.08 14.10 -5.10
C PRO A 93 6.70 13.02 -5.99
N VAL A 94 6.60 11.75 -5.60
CA VAL A 94 7.11 10.63 -6.42
C VAL A 94 6.35 10.48 -7.74
N GLN A 95 5.04 10.73 -7.77
CA GLN A 95 4.25 10.68 -9.01
C GLN A 95 4.64 11.83 -9.94
N SER A 96 4.76 13.05 -9.41
CA SER A 96 5.22 14.22 -10.16
C SER A 96 6.63 14.00 -10.73
N ALA A 97 7.54 13.42 -9.95
CA ALA A 97 8.89 13.09 -10.37
C ALA A 97 8.91 12.03 -11.49
N MET A 98 8.09 10.98 -11.36
CA MET A 98 7.94 9.95 -12.40
C MET A 98 7.48 10.55 -13.75
N ILE A 99 6.57 11.52 -13.72
CA ILE A 99 6.13 12.26 -14.91
C ILE A 99 7.28 13.09 -15.48
N SER A 100 7.91 13.94 -14.66
CA SER A 100 8.94 14.90 -15.08
C SER A 100 10.20 14.22 -15.62
N HIS A 101 10.53 13.04 -15.12
CA HIS A 101 11.72 12.27 -15.52
C HIS A 101 11.41 11.15 -16.52
N HIS A 102 10.18 11.10 -17.05
CA HIS A 102 9.76 10.07 -18.01
C HIS A 102 10.00 8.64 -17.50
N GLY A 103 9.69 8.40 -16.20
CA GLY A 103 9.91 7.13 -15.51
C GLY A 103 8.95 6.00 -15.94
N SER A 104 8.03 6.26 -16.88
CA SER A 104 7.04 5.29 -17.35
C SER A 104 7.02 5.25 -18.88
N GLN A 105 6.83 4.04 -19.45
CA GLN A 105 6.58 3.83 -20.90
C GLN A 105 5.26 3.08 -21.08
N CYS A 106 5.23 1.72 -20.97
CA CYS A 106 3.99 0.98 -21.10
C CYS A 106 3.03 1.14 -19.90
N GLY A 107 3.54 1.61 -18.74
CA GLY A 107 2.76 1.88 -17.53
C GLY A 107 2.48 0.68 -16.64
N PHE A 108 2.78 -0.55 -17.06
CA PHE A 108 2.40 -1.75 -16.30
C PHE A 108 3.12 -1.86 -14.94
N CYS A 109 4.43 -1.63 -14.88
CA CYS A 109 5.21 -1.67 -13.64
C CYS A 109 5.11 -0.38 -12.82
N THR A 110 4.64 0.72 -13.42
CA THR A 110 4.64 2.06 -12.82
C THR A 110 3.95 2.14 -11.45
N PRO A 111 2.77 1.52 -11.23
CA PRO A 111 2.12 1.53 -9.93
C PRO A 111 2.99 0.95 -8.81
N GLY A 112 3.63 -0.18 -9.06
CA GLY A 112 4.52 -0.82 -8.08
C GLY A 112 5.72 0.07 -7.72
N PHE A 113 6.38 0.66 -8.72
CA PHE A 113 7.47 1.62 -8.47
C PHE A 113 7.02 2.84 -7.68
N VAL A 114 5.86 3.42 -8.03
CA VAL A 114 5.31 4.58 -7.32
C VAL A 114 5.08 4.27 -5.85
N VAL A 115 4.50 3.11 -5.53
CA VAL A 115 4.26 2.70 -4.14
C VAL A 115 5.58 2.45 -3.41
N SER A 116 6.53 1.72 -4.00
CA SER A 116 7.85 1.49 -3.39
C SER A 116 8.59 2.81 -3.13
N MET A 117 8.56 3.75 -4.08
CA MET A 117 9.14 5.08 -3.92
C MET A 117 8.42 5.90 -2.83
N ALA A 118 7.09 5.81 -2.73
CA ALA A 118 6.33 6.52 -1.69
C ALA A 118 6.66 6.00 -0.29
N VAL A 119 6.83 4.68 -0.13
CA VAL A 119 7.30 4.08 1.13
C VAL A 119 8.71 4.58 1.47
N ALA A 120 9.65 4.54 0.52
CA ALA A 120 11.01 5.04 0.71
C ALA A 120 11.04 6.52 1.09
N HIS A 121 10.21 7.32 0.42
CA HIS A 121 10.07 8.75 0.70
C HIS A 121 9.53 9.00 2.11
N ALA A 122 8.50 8.27 2.54
CA ALA A 122 7.95 8.37 3.90
C ALA A 122 8.97 7.98 4.98
N GLN A 123 9.91 7.07 4.67
CA GLN A 123 10.96 6.62 5.56
C GLN A 123 12.24 7.48 5.50
N GLY A 124 12.33 8.41 4.55
CA GLY A 124 13.55 9.19 4.30
C GLY A 124 14.72 8.34 3.77
N ALA A 125 14.42 7.19 3.17
CA ALA A 125 15.44 6.27 2.64
C ALA A 125 16.00 6.79 1.31
N GLN A 126 17.32 6.57 1.07
CA GLN A 126 18.05 7.17 -0.05
C GLN A 126 18.76 6.17 -0.98
N ASP A 127 18.88 4.90 -0.57
CA ASP A 127 19.45 3.86 -1.43
C ASP A 127 18.40 3.34 -2.41
N HIS A 128 18.13 4.15 -3.43
CA HIS A 128 17.06 3.89 -4.39
C HIS A 128 17.33 2.65 -5.25
N ASP A 129 18.58 2.30 -5.53
CA ASP A 129 18.91 1.09 -6.29
C ASP A 129 18.48 -0.15 -5.54
N GLN A 130 18.77 -0.22 -4.24
CA GLN A 130 18.38 -1.36 -3.40
C GLN A 130 16.87 -1.38 -3.10
N ILE A 131 16.28 -0.21 -2.80
CA ILE A 131 14.86 -0.08 -2.49
C ILE A 131 13.98 -0.56 -3.65
N LEU A 132 14.37 -0.22 -4.88
CA LEU A 132 13.59 -0.53 -6.09
C LEU A 132 14.01 -1.85 -6.75
N ALA A 133 14.97 -2.58 -6.21
CA ALA A 133 15.44 -3.87 -6.74
C ALA A 133 14.32 -4.93 -6.83
N GLY A 134 13.31 -4.84 -5.96
CA GLY A 134 12.14 -5.73 -5.98
C GLY A 134 11.08 -5.41 -7.06
N ASN A 135 11.29 -4.36 -7.88
CA ASN A 135 10.36 -3.95 -8.92
C ASN A 135 11.00 -4.14 -10.30
N LEU A 136 10.37 -4.92 -11.17
CA LEU A 136 10.88 -5.21 -12.51
C LEU A 136 10.26 -4.28 -13.56
N CYS A 137 11.12 -3.68 -14.40
CA CYS A 137 10.72 -2.91 -15.57
C CYS A 137 11.48 -3.37 -16.81
N ARG A 138 10.77 -3.71 -17.88
CA ARG A 138 11.39 -4.12 -19.13
C ARG A 138 11.62 -2.98 -20.13
N CYS A 139 10.90 -1.87 -19.97
CA CYS A 139 10.83 -0.83 -21.00
C CYS A 139 11.87 0.29 -20.84
N THR A 140 12.07 0.80 -19.60
CA THR A 140 12.77 2.07 -19.34
C THR A 140 14.29 1.94 -19.18
N GLY A 141 14.79 0.74 -18.89
CA GLY A 141 16.19 0.53 -18.48
C GLY A 141 16.50 1.12 -17.08
N TYR A 142 15.47 1.38 -16.25
CA TYR A 142 15.51 1.83 -14.85
C TYR A 142 16.04 3.26 -14.62
N ALA A 143 17.02 3.74 -15.38
CA ALA A 143 17.66 5.02 -15.13
C ALA A 143 16.70 6.22 -14.98
N PRO A 144 15.61 6.38 -15.77
CA PRO A 144 14.66 7.46 -15.55
C PRO A 144 13.86 7.27 -14.24
N ILE A 145 13.59 6.04 -13.82
CA ILE A 145 12.90 5.74 -12.56
C ILE A 145 13.78 6.12 -11.37
N ILE A 146 15.06 5.73 -11.39
CA ILE A 146 16.02 6.09 -10.33
C ILE A 146 16.19 7.61 -10.24
N ARG A 147 16.30 8.31 -11.39
CA ARG A 147 16.35 9.79 -11.39
C ARG A 147 15.09 10.41 -10.78
N ALA A 148 13.92 9.84 -11.04
CA ALA A 148 12.67 10.30 -10.43
C ALA A 148 12.67 10.09 -8.90
N ALA A 149 13.16 8.94 -8.43
CA ALA A 149 13.28 8.65 -6.99
C ALA A 149 14.21 9.65 -6.28
N VAL A 150 15.39 9.91 -6.86
CA VAL A 150 16.35 10.90 -6.36
C VAL A 150 15.75 12.31 -6.35
N ALA A 151 15.03 12.69 -7.40
CA ALA A 151 14.40 14.01 -7.48
C ALA A 151 13.29 14.22 -6.45
N ALA A 152 12.55 13.16 -6.11
CA ALA A 152 11.46 13.23 -5.14
C ALA A 152 11.96 13.28 -3.68
N GLN A 153 13.15 12.76 -3.37
CA GLN A 153 13.62 12.52 -2.00
C GLN A 153 13.68 13.77 -1.11
N SER A 154 13.91 14.95 -1.69
CA SER A 154 14.03 16.22 -0.96
C SER A 154 12.68 16.92 -0.74
N ALA A 155 11.62 16.46 -1.37
CA ALA A 155 10.29 17.02 -1.19
C ALA A 155 9.71 16.65 0.20
N PRO A 156 8.85 17.48 0.79
CA PRO A 156 8.19 17.13 2.04
C PRO A 156 7.23 15.95 1.82
N VAL A 157 7.17 15.06 2.81
CA VAL A 157 6.18 13.97 2.80
C VAL A 157 4.78 14.56 2.98
N PRO A 158 3.82 14.28 2.09
CA PRO A 158 2.48 14.82 2.18
C PRO A 158 1.77 14.41 3.48
N PRO A 159 1.07 15.33 4.17
CA PRO A 159 0.45 15.06 5.48
C PRO A 159 -0.51 13.87 5.48
N HIS A 160 -1.24 13.63 4.38
CA HIS A 160 -2.19 12.53 4.28
C HIS A 160 -1.53 11.15 4.37
N MET A 161 -0.22 11.05 4.07
CA MET A 161 0.54 9.79 4.22
C MET A 161 0.75 9.41 5.70
N HIS A 162 0.64 10.37 6.62
CA HIS A 162 0.74 10.16 8.06
C HIS A 162 -0.64 10.05 8.74
N ALA A 163 -1.73 10.38 8.04
CA ALA A 163 -3.07 10.40 8.61
C ALA A 163 -3.53 9.00 9.07
N ASP A 164 -3.01 7.94 8.46
CA ASP A 164 -3.36 6.56 8.78
C ASP A 164 -3.05 6.21 10.25
N HIS A 165 -2.03 6.80 10.87
CA HIS A 165 -1.68 6.54 12.27
C HIS A 165 -2.82 6.90 13.23
N GLY A 166 -3.47 8.05 13.04
CA GLY A 166 -4.60 8.47 13.87
C GLY A 166 -5.83 7.57 13.66
N LEU A 167 -6.10 7.22 12.41
CA LEU A 167 -7.22 6.35 12.04
C LEU A 167 -7.02 4.90 12.53
N LEU A 168 -5.79 4.37 12.48
CA LEU A 168 -5.46 3.05 13.02
C LEU A 168 -5.70 2.99 14.53
N ALA A 169 -5.34 4.03 15.28
CA ALA A 169 -5.60 4.08 16.73
C ALA A 169 -7.11 4.04 17.03
N GLN A 170 -7.94 4.69 16.21
CA GLN A 170 -9.41 4.63 16.33
C GLN A 170 -9.92 3.23 16.03
N LEU A 171 -9.49 2.63 14.90
CA LEU A 171 -9.87 1.27 14.50
C LEU A 171 -9.55 0.23 15.59
N HIS A 172 -8.38 0.34 16.21
CA HIS A 172 -7.98 -0.57 17.30
C HIS A 172 -8.83 -0.38 18.56
N THR A 173 -9.24 0.85 18.86
CA THR A 173 -10.12 1.13 19.99
C THR A 173 -11.50 0.51 19.77
N GLU A 174 -12.06 0.65 18.55
CA GLU A 174 -13.35 0.06 18.18
C GLU A 174 -13.30 -1.47 18.26
N LYS A 175 -12.26 -2.11 17.69
CA LYS A 175 -12.05 -3.56 17.77
C LYS A 175 -11.91 -4.06 19.21
N ALA A 176 -11.23 -3.32 20.07
CA ALA A 176 -11.09 -3.69 21.49
C ALA A 176 -12.43 -3.63 22.23
N VAL A 177 -13.29 -2.67 21.90
CA VAL A 177 -14.65 -2.57 22.47
C VAL A 177 -15.51 -3.73 22.00
N GLU A 178 -15.52 -4.04 20.69
CA GLU A 178 -16.26 -5.19 20.15
C GLU A 178 -15.82 -6.51 20.79
N ALA A 179 -14.50 -6.75 20.93
CA ALA A 179 -13.97 -7.95 21.56
C ALA A 179 -14.36 -8.05 23.05
N ALA A 180 -14.40 -6.94 23.79
CA ALA A 180 -14.84 -6.90 25.18
C ALA A 180 -16.35 -7.15 25.32
N GLU A 181 -17.15 -6.75 24.33
CA GLU A 181 -18.59 -7.03 24.28
C GLU A 181 -18.86 -8.50 23.96
N ASP A 182 -18.13 -9.10 23.04
CA ASP A 182 -18.26 -10.52 22.68
C ASP A 182 -17.91 -11.44 23.86
N GLN A 183 -16.87 -11.13 24.64
CA GLN A 183 -16.51 -11.87 25.86
C GLN A 183 -17.59 -11.84 26.94
N ARG A 184 -18.43 -10.83 27.02
CA ARG A 184 -19.53 -10.75 28.00
C ARG A 184 -20.65 -11.77 27.76
N TYR A 185 -20.76 -12.30 26.54
CA TYR A 185 -21.75 -13.33 26.19
C TYR A 185 -21.27 -14.75 26.44
N TYR A 186 -19.99 -14.97 26.75
CA TYR A 186 -19.40 -16.30 26.94
C TYR A 186 -19.14 -16.70 28.42
N HIS A 187 -19.65 -15.93 29.38
CA HIS A 187 -19.62 -16.38 30.78
C HIS A 187 -20.91 -17.15 31.12
N PRO A 188 -20.78 -18.47 31.53
CA PRO A 188 -21.88 -19.27 31.99
C PRO A 188 -22.40 -18.77 33.36
#